data_819cae4f3c77405ba30d0a2db2854877
#
_entry.id   819cae4f3c77405ba30d0a2db2854877
#
_cell.length_a   1.000
_cell.length_b   1.000
_cell.length_c   1.000
_cell.angle_alpha   90.00
_cell.angle_beta   90.00
_cell.angle_gamma   90.00
#
_symmetry.space_group_name_H-M   'P 1'
#
loop_
_entity.id
_entity.type
_entity.pdbx_description
1 polymer ?
#
loop_
_entity_poly.entity_id
_entity_poly.type
_entity_poly.pdbx_seq_one_letter_code
_entity_poly.pdbx_strand_id
1 'polypeptide(L)'
;MDATGFKVGHDTKAASNGHLLGSADSQSCLRESPQPLAMFLKLCLFALLATSLAATQEASKKFHREQQKSDAKEKREGCCSDMEMISTEELKWGKRMLRSIHLANEAVKKLPKNAFYSDHTVCFDKVGCFDRLGGKYSHFVSSPKSPEVIGTKFLLHSRLNKDIPVLLDYTDNATLDVAHFNETKKLVFVIHGFGASAKKNWVINLKEAFLNLDDVNLVLVDWRNGSKSPDYVSAAANSALVGRQMSLLIQELIRSHPDTMNATQVYLVGFSLGAQVAGFCGRHFFNATGTKIGRITALDAAGPLFESYDFQVCKEDASYVDAIHTTAGSNVLAGLLGIESPFGHVNFYPNGGKSQPGCWFFDLFCHHRRSVQYFMESMHENRHCLFKSNPCDSIDSFLDSKCNSTGPHGEMGYFSDNAEGRGAQFLWTNGNNPFCKA
;
A
#
# COMPACT_ATOMS: atom_id res chain seq x y z
N MET A 1 1.98 4.46 77.33
CA MET A 1 0.78 3.64 77.64
C MET A 1 0.61 2.80 76.37
N ASP A 2 1.27 1.71 76.43
CA ASP A 2 0.89 0.29 76.47
C ASP A 2 0.33 -0.14 75.12
N ALA A 3 1.08 -0.89 74.36
CA ALA A 3 1.64 -2.27 74.48
C ALA A 3 0.51 -3.33 74.37
N THR A 4 0.66 -4.21 73.44
CA THR A 4 0.73 -5.69 73.41
C THR A 4 0.25 -6.15 72.06
N GLY A 5 0.86 -6.93 71.22
CA GLY A 5 1.79 -8.04 71.46
C GLY A 5 1.08 -9.38 71.26
N PHE A 6 1.53 -10.16 70.27
CA PHE A 6 1.63 -11.63 70.24
C PHE A 6 1.55 -12.11 68.80
N LYS A 7 2.64 -12.52 68.15
CA LYS A 7 3.40 -13.80 68.11
C LYS A 7 2.65 -14.97 67.42
N VAL A 8 3.22 -15.34 66.27
CA VAL A 8 3.90 -16.61 65.85
C VAL A 8 3.02 -17.78 65.43
N GLY A 9 3.29 -18.31 64.29
CA GLY A 9 3.03 -19.67 63.84
C GLY A 9 3.53 -19.93 62.43
N HIS A 10 4.69 -20.56 62.31
CA HIS A 10 5.25 -21.30 61.19
C HIS A 10 4.21 -22.17 60.46
N ASP A 11 4.27 -22.41 59.15
CA ASP A 11 5.18 -23.22 58.38
C ASP A 11 4.80 -23.29 56.90
N THR A 12 5.83 -23.12 56.08
CA THR A 12 6.18 -23.87 54.86
C THR A 12 5.14 -24.25 53.82
N LYS A 13 5.27 -23.77 52.62
CA LYS A 13 5.90 -24.45 51.45
C LYS A 13 5.80 -23.62 50.20
N ALA A 14 6.93 -23.48 49.55
CA ALA A 14 7.10 -22.91 48.25
C ALA A 14 6.26 -23.61 47.17
N ALA A 15 5.60 -22.82 46.33
CA ALA A 15 5.35 -23.18 44.96
C ALA A 15 5.56 -21.92 44.12
N SER A 16 6.64 -21.94 43.42
CA SER A 16 7.02 -21.00 42.39
C SER A 16 5.99 -21.02 41.27
N ASN A 17 5.18 -20.02 41.18
CA ASN A 17 4.47 -19.73 39.94
C ASN A 17 5.07 -18.43 39.37
N GLY A 18 6.03 -18.63 38.45
CA GLY A 18 6.50 -17.59 37.59
C GLY A 18 5.35 -17.08 36.72
N HIS A 19 4.92 -15.87 36.98
CA HIS A 19 4.17 -15.11 36.01
C HIS A 19 5.11 -14.75 34.88
N LEU A 20 5.11 -15.58 33.83
CA LEU A 20 5.50 -15.19 32.49
C LEU A 20 4.50 -14.12 32.05
N LEU A 21 4.96 -12.90 32.07
CA LEU A 21 4.35 -11.82 31.29
C LEU A 21 4.37 -12.26 29.83
N GLY A 22 3.22 -12.69 29.35
CA GLY A 22 3.00 -12.99 27.95
C GLY A 22 3.29 -11.74 27.14
N SER A 23 4.37 -11.79 26.36
CA SER A 23 4.59 -10.87 25.27
C SER A 23 3.37 -10.93 24.36
N ALA A 24 2.71 -9.80 24.17
CA ALA A 24 1.67 -9.68 23.16
C ALA A 24 2.25 -10.10 21.82
N ASP A 25 1.85 -11.28 21.34
CA ASP A 25 2.20 -11.78 20.01
C ASP A 25 1.72 -10.77 18.98
N SER A 26 2.70 -10.13 18.35
CA SER A 26 2.45 -9.31 17.17
C SER A 26 1.96 -10.24 16.06
N GLN A 27 0.64 -10.25 15.83
CA GLN A 27 0.08 -10.94 14.67
C GLN A 27 0.74 -10.41 13.41
N SER A 28 1.60 -11.23 12.83
CA SER A 28 2.24 -10.97 11.55
C SER A 28 1.22 -11.23 10.42
N CYS A 29 1.40 -10.58 9.29
CA CYS A 29 0.64 -10.86 8.06
C CYS A 29 1.02 -12.22 7.46
N LEU A 30 1.02 -13.30 8.29
CA LEU A 30 1.43 -14.63 7.89
C LEU A 30 0.31 -15.33 7.10
N ARG A 31 0.68 -15.90 5.97
CA ARG A 31 -0.09 -16.97 5.33
C ARG A 31 0.03 -18.23 6.17
N GLU A 32 -1.07 -18.87 6.48
CA GLU A 32 -1.06 -20.26 6.92
C GLU A 32 -0.50 -21.13 5.79
N SER A 33 0.66 -21.75 6.03
CA SER A 33 1.24 -22.72 5.11
C SER A 33 0.53 -24.07 5.28
N PRO A 34 0.06 -24.72 4.23
CA PRO A 34 -0.41 -26.09 4.34
C PRO A 34 0.77 -27.04 4.59
N GLN A 35 0.60 -27.94 5.55
CA GLN A 35 1.53 -29.03 5.90
C GLN A 35 1.83 -29.94 4.70
N PRO A 36 3.02 -30.53 4.59
CA PRO A 36 3.41 -31.33 3.44
C PRO A 36 2.80 -32.72 3.51
N LEU A 37 1.83 -33.02 2.66
CA LEU A 37 1.39 -34.38 2.42
C LEU A 37 1.79 -34.84 1.01
N ALA A 38 2.75 -35.76 1.00
CA ALA A 38 2.95 -36.82 0.08
C ALA A 38 3.46 -36.56 -1.35
N MET A 39 4.62 -37.08 -1.51
CA MET A 39 5.51 -37.15 -2.68
C MET A 39 4.99 -38.05 -3.86
N PHE A 40 3.73 -38.43 -3.90
CA PHE A 40 3.20 -39.37 -4.92
C PHE A 40 2.25 -38.73 -5.95
N LEU A 41 1.89 -37.45 -5.82
CA LEU A 41 1.03 -36.75 -6.79
C LEU A 41 1.78 -35.91 -7.85
N LYS A 42 3.11 -35.90 -7.82
CA LYS A 42 3.91 -35.01 -8.68
C LYS A 42 3.94 -35.33 -10.17
N LEU A 43 3.64 -36.54 -10.59
CA LEU A 43 3.70 -36.93 -12.02
C LEU A 43 2.38 -36.73 -12.79
N CYS A 44 1.23 -36.80 -12.13
CA CYS A 44 -0.06 -36.48 -12.77
C CYS A 44 -0.36 -34.97 -12.81
N LEU A 45 0.24 -34.15 -11.90
CA LEU A 45 0.05 -32.72 -11.90
C LEU A 45 0.80 -32.02 -13.06
N PHE A 46 1.92 -32.53 -13.52
CA PHE A 46 2.67 -31.91 -14.63
C PHE A 46 1.94 -31.97 -15.98
N ALA A 47 1.18 -33.01 -16.24
CA ALA A 47 0.38 -33.11 -17.47
C ALA A 47 -0.87 -32.18 -17.43
N LEU A 48 -1.49 -32.03 -16.25
CA LEU A 48 -2.64 -31.15 -16.06
C LEU A 48 -2.21 -29.67 -16.02
N LEU A 49 -1.02 -29.36 -15.51
CA LEU A 49 -0.48 -27.98 -15.52
C LEU A 49 -0.11 -27.50 -16.92
N ALA A 50 0.40 -28.39 -17.80
CA ALA A 50 0.72 -28.02 -19.17
C ALA A 50 -0.53 -27.74 -20.01
N THR A 51 -1.63 -28.47 -19.79
CA THR A 51 -2.92 -28.19 -20.48
C THR A 51 -3.61 -26.94 -19.93
N SER A 52 -3.50 -26.65 -18.64
CA SER A 52 -4.06 -25.45 -18.05
C SER A 52 -3.29 -24.17 -18.47
N LEU A 53 -1.95 -24.26 -18.60
CA LEU A 53 -1.14 -23.14 -19.11
C LEU A 53 -1.46 -22.82 -20.57
N ALA A 54 -1.69 -23.84 -21.41
CA ALA A 54 -2.09 -23.65 -22.80
C ALA A 54 -3.49 -23.00 -22.91
N ALA A 55 -4.45 -23.45 -22.08
CA ALA A 55 -5.80 -22.89 -22.04
C ALA A 55 -5.82 -21.43 -21.53
N THR A 56 -5.02 -21.11 -20.52
CA THR A 56 -4.90 -19.72 -20.02
C THR A 56 -4.20 -18.79 -21.01
N GLN A 57 -3.21 -19.29 -21.78
CA GLN A 57 -2.60 -18.51 -22.87
C GLN A 57 -3.57 -18.30 -24.04
N GLU A 58 -4.40 -19.26 -24.35
CA GLU A 58 -5.41 -19.13 -25.40
C GLU A 58 -6.57 -18.21 -25.00
N ALA A 59 -7.03 -18.30 -23.74
CA ALA A 59 -8.02 -17.38 -23.17
C ALA A 59 -7.48 -15.94 -23.10
N SER A 60 -6.23 -15.75 -22.69
CA SER A 60 -5.56 -14.45 -22.73
C SER A 60 -5.42 -13.88 -24.15
N LYS A 61 -5.07 -14.73 -25.14
CA LYS A 61 -5.01 -14.34 -26.56
C LYS A 61 -6.39 -13.99 -27.12
N LYS A 62 -7.43 -14.73 -26.73
CA LYS A 62 -8.81 -14.44 -27.13
C LYS A 62 -9.30 -13.15 -26.53
N PHE A 63 -9.07 -12.91 -25.24
CA PHE A 63 -9.37 -11.66 -24.55
C PHE A 63 -8.67 -10.46 -25.21
N HIS A 64 -7.36 -10.55 -25.47
CA HIS A 64 -6.63 -9.50 -26.18
C HIS A 64 -7.13 -9.25 -27.59
N ARG A 65 -7.59 -10.30 -28.31
CA ARG A 65 -8.19 -10.14 -29.65
C ARG A 65 -9.58 -9.47 -29.60
N GLU A 66 -10.38 -9.77 -28.61
CA GLU A 66 -11.71 -9.15 -28.44
C GLU A 66 -11.57 -7.71 -27.96
N GLN A 67 -10.64 -7.42 -27.07
CA GLN A 67 -10.31 -6.08 -26.64
C GLN A 67 -9.74 -5.23 -27.80
N GLN A 68 -8.86 -5.80 -28.64
CA GLN A 68 -8.37 -5.13 -29.85
C GLN A 68 -9.47 -4.87 -30.88
N LYS A 69 -10.50 -5.74 -30.95
CA LYS A 69 -11.68 -5.52 -31.82
C LYS A 69 -12.61 -4.44 -31.27
N SER A 70 -12.80 -4.38 -29.95
CA SER A 70 -13.53 -3.33 -29.25
C SER A 70 -12.85 -1.97 -29.47
N ASP A 71 -11.55 -1.91 -29.21
CA ASP A 71 -10.73 -0.69 -29.37
C ASP A 71 -10.68 -0.23 -30.86
N ALA A 72 -10.69 -1.18 -31.82
CA ALA A 72 -10.73 -0.87 -33.24
C ALA A 72 -12.10 -0.37 -33.72
N LYS A 73 -13.19 -0.77 -33.06
CA LYS A 73 -14.55 -0.29 -33.32
C LYS A 73 -14.75 1.10 -32.75
N GLU A 74 -14.28 1.35 -31.54
CA GLU A 74 -14.31 2.67 -30.88
C GLU A 74 -13.44 3.72 -31.59
N LYS A 75 -12.32 3.30 -32.23
CA LYS A 75 -11.48 4.16 -33.07
C LYS A 75 -12.15 4.70 -34.34
N ARG A 76 -13.26 4.10 -34.79
CA ARG A 76 -13.98 4.57 -35.97
C ARG A 76 -15.01 5.66 -35.67
N GLU A 77 -15.36 5.87 -34.41
CA GLU A 77 -16.46 6.78 -34.01
C GLU A 77 -16.02 8.00 -33.18
N GLY A 78 -14.74 8.11 -32.77
CA GLY A 78 -14.21 9.21 -31.94
C GLY A 78 -13.00 9.90 -32.53
N CYS A 79 -13.18 11.14 -32.91
CA CYS A 79 -12.13 12.05 -33.42
C CYS A 79 -11.01 12.26 -32.39
N CYS A 80 -9.76 12.23 -32.88
CA CYS A 80 -8.52 12.45 -32.15
C CYS A 80 -8.47 13.85 -31.49
N SER A 81 -8.60 13.92 -30.18
CA SER A 81 -8.07 15.02 -29.40
C SER A 81 -7.40 14.48 -28.13
N ASP A 82 -6.16 14.91 -27.89
CA ASP A 82 -5.35 14.73 -26.69
C ASP A 82 -4.68 13.37 -26.47
N MET A 83 -4.04 12.84 -27.51
CA MET A 83 -3.02 11.82 -27.37
C MET A 83 -1.65 12.50 -27.10
N GLU A 84 -1.31 12.75 -25.83
CA GLU A 84 0.07 13.08 -25.45
C GLU A 84 0.97 11.91 -25.86
N MET A 85 1.72 12.08 -26.94
CA MET A 85 2.72 11.09 -27.36
C MET A 85 3.82 11.04 -26.31
N ILE A 86 3.96 9.88 -25.65
CA ILE A 86 5.06 9.64 -24.71
C ILE A 86 6.38 9.92 -25.40
N SER A 87 7.19 10.79 -24.83
CA SER A 87 8.49 11.13 -25.37
C SER A 87 9.44 9.92 -25.38
N THR A 88 10.35 9.87 -26.33
CA THR A 88 11.38 8.82 -26.39
C THR A 88 12.20 8.74 -25.10
N GLU A 89 12.40 9.87 -24.42
CA GLU A 89 13.14 9.93 -23.15
C GLU A 89 12.32 9.34 -21.99
N GLU A 90 11.03 9.58 -21.92
CA GLU A 90 10.15 8.96 -20.93
C GLU A 90 10.09 7.44 -21.10
N LEU A 91 10.01 6.96 -22.34
CA LEU A 91 10.05 5.51 -22.61
C LEU A 91 11.40 4.90 -22.21
N LYS A 92 12.54 5.56 -22.51
CA LYS A 92 13.87 5.11 -22.07
C LYS A 92 14.01 5.12 -20.55
N TRP A 93 13.48 6.14 -19.89
CA TRP A 93 13.47 6.23 -18.44
C TRP A 93 12.62 5.12 -17.84
N GLY A 94 11.42 4.89 -18.36
CA GLY A 94 10.53 3.83 -17.92
C GLY A 94 11.15 2.44 -18.03
N LYS A 95 11.79 2.11 -19.17
CA LYS A 95 12.51 0.85 -19.37
C LYS A 95 13.68 0.68 -18.40
N ARG A 96 14.45 1.73 -18.11
CA ARG A 96 15.53 1.70 -17.11
C ARG A 96 14.99 1.43 -15.71
N MET A 97 13.88 2.06 -15.35
CA MET A 97 13.23 1.88 -14.07
C MET A 97 12.71 0.44 -13.88
N LEU A 98 11.95 -0.10 -14.84
CA LEU A 98 11.49 -1.50 -14.79
C LEU A 98 12.66 -2.48 -14.70
N ARG A 99 13.73 -2.25 -15.46
CA ARG A 99 14.92 -3.10 -15.40
C ARG A 99 15.58 -3.06 -14.03
N SER A 100 15.67 -1.89 -13.37
CA SER A 100 16.27 -1.80 -12.03
C SER A 100 15.43 -2.52 -11.00
N ILE A 101 14.11 -2.39 -11.05
CA ILE A 101 13.17 -3.11 -10.16
C ILE A 101 13.30 -4.62 -10.38
N HIS A 102 13.31 -5.07 -11.64
CA HIS A 102 13.47 -6.49 -11.98
C HIS A 102 14.79 -7.06 -11.45
N LEU A 103 15.92 -6.38 -11.71
CA LEU A 103 17.22 -6.83 -11.23
C LEU A 103 17.28 -6.88 -9.69
N ALA A 104 16.71 -5.91 -9.00
CA ALA A 104 16.60 -5.90 -7.54
C ALA A 104 15.81 -7.12 -7.03
N ASN A 105 14.64 -7.38 -7.62
CA ASN A 105 13.78 -8.50 -7.24
C ASN A 105 14.45 -9.86 -7.48
N GLU A 106 15.12 -10.03 -8.62
CA GLU A 106 15.84 -11.28 -8.95
C GLU A 106 17.11 -11.47 -8.11
N ALA A 107 17.81 -10.38 -7.77
CA ALA A 107 18.98 -10.46 -6.90
C ALA A 107 18.60 -10.97 -5.50
N VAL A 108 17.51 -10.46 -4.95
CA VAL A 108 17.03 -10.88 -3.62
C VAL A 108 16.57 -12.34 -3.61
N LYS A 109 15.84 -12.78 -4.63
CA LYS A 109 15.40 -14.19 -4.76
C LYS A 109 16.56 -15.20 -4.82
N LYS A 110 17.72 -14.78 -5.33
CA LYS A 110 18.93 -15.62 -5.46
C LYS A 110 19.80 -15.65 -4.21
N LEU A 111 19.56 -14.76 -3.25
CA LEU A 111 20.33 -14.76 -2.01
C LEU A 111 19.96 -15.98 -1.18
N PRO A 112 20.98 -16.69 -0.61
CA PRO A 112 20.70 -17.78 0.33
C PRO A 112 19.97 -17.20 1.55
N LYS A 113 19.04 -17.99 2.12
CA LYS A 113 18.21 -17.53 3.26
C LYS A 113 19.04 -17.01 4.44
N ASN A 114 20.27 -17.51 4.61
CA ASN A 114 21.22 -17.07 5.63
C ASN A 114 22.03 -15.82 5.25
N ALA A 115 22.01 -15.35 3.99
CA ALA A 115 22.68 -14.11 3.61
C ALA A 115 22.01 -12.86 4.22
N PHE A 116 20.79 -13.02 4.73
CA PHE A 116 20.05 -11.96 5.43
C PHE A 116 20.52 -11.77 6.90
N TYR A 117 21.42 -12.60 7.39
CA TYR A 117 21.92 -12.59 8.78
C TYR A 117 23.17 -11.71 8.98
N SER A 118 23.42 -10.70 8.15
CA SER A 118 24.50 -9.77 8.43
C SER A 118 24.15 -8.86 9.61
N ASP A 119 25.06 -8.80 10.57
CA ASP A 119 24.93 -8.26 11.93
C ASP A 119 24.87 -6.71 12.01
N HIS A 120 24.19 -6.06 11.09
CA HIS A 120 24.17 -4.60 11.02
C HIS A 120 22.79 -4.03 11.39
N THR A 121 22.65 -3.74 12.68
CA THR A 121 21.64 -2.81 13.18
C THR A 121 22.08 -1.38 12.86
N VAL A 122 21.20 -0.62 12.20
CA VAL A 122 21.41 0.80 11.95
C VAL A 122 20.43 1.60 12.80
N CYS A 123 20.94 2.51 13.64
CA CYS A 123 20.14 3.34 14.52
C CYS A 123 20.28 4.81 14.13
N PHE A 124 19.16 5.53 14.17
CA PHE A 124 19.10 6.97 13.95
C PHE A 124 18.44 7.65 15.14
N ASP A 125 18.96 8.81 15.51
CA ASP A 125 18.38 9.60 16.59
C ASP A 125 16.90 9.88 16.35
N LYS A 126 16.09 9.82 17.42
CA LYS A 126 14.63 9.97 17.42
C LYS A 126 13.84 8.95 16.58
N VAL A 127 14.40 8.39 15.50
CA VAL A 127 13.73 7.41 14.64
C VAL A 127 13.89 5.97 15.18
N GLY A 128 14.98 5.69 15.89
CA GLY A 128 15.27 4.37 16.46
C GLY A 128 16.02 3.44 15.52
N CYS A 129 16.08 2.17 15.87
CA CYS A 129 16.91 1.16 15.22
C CYS A 129 16.16 0.33 14.19
N PHE A 130 16.88 -0.10 13.15
CA PHE A 130 16.43 -1.00 12.11
C PHE A 130 17.34 -2.24 12.12
N ASP A 131 16.82 -3.33 12.69
CA ASP A 131 17.55 -4.58 12.82
C ASP A 131 17.43 -5.42 11.57
N ARG A 132 18.54 -5.95 11.10
CA ARG A 132 18.58 -6.96 10.03
C ARG A 132 18.52 -8.39 10.55
N LEU A 133 18.81 -8.60 11.85
CA LEU A 133 18.77 -9.91 12.49
C LEU A 133 17.41 -10.20 13.13
N GLY A 134 16.65 -11.12 12.54
CA GLY A 134 15.44 -11.69 13.17
C GLY A 134 14.30 -10.72 13.45
N GLY A 135 14.48 -9.42 13.17
CA GLY A 135 13.47 -8.40 13.30
C GLY A 135 12.60 -8.30 12.05
N LYS A 136 11.46 -7.61 12.16
CA LYS A 136 10.49 -7.39 11.06
C LYS A 136 11.08 -6.72 9.80
N TYR A 137 12.32 -6.21 9.88
CA TYR A 137 13.01 -5.53 8.78
C TYR A 137 14.21 -6.33 8.23
N SER A 138 14.39 -7.56 8.67
CA SER A 138 15.57 -8.41 8.34
C SER A 138 15.66 -8.78 6.86
N HIS A 139 14.59 -8.62 6.10
CA HIS A 139 14.50 -9.08 4.72
C HIS A 139 14.95 -8.06 3.67
N PHE A 140 15.19 -6.81 4.05
CA PHE A 140 15.81 -5.87 3.14
C PHE A 140 17.30 -6.13 3.04
N VAL A 141 17.79 -6.30 1.81
CA VAL A 141 19.21 -6.50 1.49
C VAL A 141 20.06 -5.28 1.89
N SER A 142 19.41 -4.12 2.06
CA SER A 142 20.01 -2.85 2.43
C SER A 142 19.36 -2.29 3.69
N SER A 143 20.15 -1.65 4.55
CA SER A 143 19.62 -0.80 5.61
C SER A 143 19.08 0.51 5.04
N PRO A 144 18.10 1.16 5.67
CA PRO A 144 17.66 2.48 5.24
C PRO A 144 18.81 3.49 5.36
N LYS A 145 18.81 4.48 4.48
CA LYS A 145 19.69 5.65 4.57
C LYS A 145 19.25 6.52 5.75
N SER A 146 20.16 7.41 6.22
CA SER A 146 19.82 8.30 7.34
C SER A 146 18.68 9.28 7.00
N PRO A 147 17.94 9.77 8.02
CA PRO A 147 16.88 10.76 7.84
C PRO A 147 17.31 11.97 7.03
N GLU A 148 18.54 12.46 7.24
CA GLU A 148 19.12 13.63 6.57
C GLU A 148 19.33 13.37 5.07
N VAL A 149 19.78 12.16 4.71
CA VAL A 149 19.99 11.75 3.30
C VAL A 149 18.66 11.60 2.59
N ILE A 150 17.67 11.00 3.23
CA ILE A 150 16.32 10.86 2.67
C ILE A 150 15.65 12.22 2.58
N GLY A 151 15.81 13.08 3.60
CA GLY A 151 15.29 14.44 3.65
C GLY A 151 13.78 14.48 3.48
N THR A 152 13.06 13.59 4.19
CA THR A 152 11.59 13.52 4.16
C THR A 152 10.98 14.86 4.56
N LYS A 153 10.01 15.34 3.78
CA LYS A 153 9.26 16.57 4.06
C LYS A 153 7.78 16.25 4.22
N PHE A 154 7.18 16.82 5.25
CA PHE A 154 5.75 16.72 5.52
C PHE A 154 5.12 18.09 5.22
N LEU A 155 4.45 18.19 4.08
CA LEU A 155 3.93 19.44 3.53
C LEU A 155 2.43 19.52 3.84
N LEU A 156 2.04 20.26 4.88
CA LEU A 156 0.66 20.46 5.29
C LEU A 156 -0.05 21.45 4.37
N HIS A 157 -1.17 21.03 3.85
CA HIS A 157 -2.14 21.83 3.11
C HIS A 157 -3.52 21.75 3.78
N SER A 158 -4.29 22.81 3.65
CA SER A 158 -5.71 22.89 3.98
C SER A 158 -6.40 23.78 2.97
N ARG A 159 -7.70 23.97 3.08
CA ARG A 159 -8.41 24.96 2.24
C ARG A 159 -7.87 26.38 2.43
N LEU A 160 -7.26 26.70 3.58
CA LEU A 160 -6.70 28.02 3.90
C LEU A 160 -5.30 28.25 3.31
N ASN A 161 -4.51 27.18 3.13
CA ASN A 161 -3.14 27.26 2.61
C ASN A 161 -2.89 26.30 1.43
N LYS A 162 -3.86 26.23 0.52
CA LYS A 162 -3.93 25.29 -0.59
C LYS A 162 -2.66 25.28 -1.46
N ASP A 163 -2.09 26.45 -1.74
CA ASP A 163 -0.96 26.61 -2.66
C ASP A 163 0.40 26.66 -1.96
N ILE A 164 0.45 27.16 -0.74
CA ILE A 164 1.68 27.34 0.05
C ILE A 164 1.62 26.42 1.26
N PRO A 165 2.33 25.26 1.24
CA PRO A 165 2.32 24.35 2.36
C PRO A 165 3.07 24.88 3.58
N VAL A 166 2.63 24.47 4.76
CA VAL A 166 3.41 24.55 5.99
C VAL A 166 4.25 23.29 6.13
N LEU A 167 5.53 23.43 6.44
CA LEU A 167 6.41 22.30 6.70
C LEU A 167 6.23 21.85 8.15
N LEU A 168 5.83 20.58 8.34
CA LEU A 168 5.78 19.95 9.66
C LEU A 168 7.07 19.17 9.92
N ASP A 169 7.56 19.23 11.16
CA ASP A 169 8.73 18.47 11.62
C ASP A 169 8.39 17.77 12.95
N TYR A 170 8.43 16.43 12.97
CA TYR A 170 8.19 15.63 14.17
C TYR A 170 9.26 15.81 15.26
N THR A 171 10.35 16.50 14.97
CA THR A 171 11.44 16.79 15.90
C THR A 171 11.35 18.18 16.51
N ASP A 172 10.46 19.03 15.98
CA ASP A 172 10.26 20.42 16.42
C ASP A 172 8.78 20.72 16.64
N ASN A 173 8.38 20.74 17.90
CA ASN A 173 7.00 20.99 18.31
C ASN A 173 6.47 22.37 17.84
N ALA A 174 7.34 23.35 17.64
CA ALA A 174 6.91 24.66 17.15
C ALA A 174 6.31 24.62 15.74
N THR A 175 6.66 23.58 14.95
CA THR A 175 6.09 23.37 13.62
C THR A 175 4.71 22.68 13.66
N LEU A 176 4.30 22.15 14.81
CA LEU A 176 3.05 21.40 14.99
C LEU A 176 1.89 22.29 15.45
N ASP A 177 2.21 23.40 16.13
CA ASP A 177 1.24 24.44 16.52
C ASP A 177 1.15 25.50 15.41
N VAL A 178 0.53 25.13 14.29
CA VAL A 178 0.46 25.99 13.12
C VAL A 178 -0.97 26.47 12.84
N ALA A 179 -1.10 27.73 12.45
CA ALA A 179 -2.37 28.44 12.28
C ALA A 179 -3.36 27.78 11.27
N HIS A 180 -2.89 26.85 10.44
CA HIS A 180 -3.71 26.23 9.40
C HIS A 180 -4.03 24.76 9.67
N PHE A 181 -3.59 24.20 10.80
CA PHE A 181 -3.96 22.88 11.27
C PHE A 181 -5.25 22.96 12.08
N ASN A 182 -6.20 22.10 11.79
CA ASN A 182 -7.45 22.01 12.54
C ASN A 182 -7.57 20.57 13.10
N GLU A 183 -7.34 20.45 14.38
CA GLU A 183 -7.28 19.19 15.11
C GLU A 183 -8.59 18.40 15.13
N THR A 184 -9.72 19.05 14.81
CA THR A 184 -11.03 18.39 14.76
C THR A 184 -11.31 17.69 13.42
N LYS A 185 -10.48 17.96 12.40
CA LYS A 185 -10.65 17.43 11.05
C LYS A 185 -9.81 16.19 10.82
N LYS A 186 -10.18 15.40 9.82
CA LYS A 186 -9.37 14.27 9.38
C LYS A 186 -7.96 14.73 9.01
N LEU A 187 -6.97 13.92 9.34
CA LEU A 187 -5.58 14.08 8.94
C LEU A 187 -5.25 13.09 7.83
N VAL A 188 -5.14 13.58 6.61
CA VAL A 188 -4.91 12.76 5.42
C VAL A 188 -3.46 12.88 4.97
N PHE A 189 -2.78 11.75 4.73
CA PHE A 189 -1.45 11.71 4.13
C PHE A 189 -1.52 11.16 2.71
N VAL A 190 -0.88 11.83 1.77
CA VAL A 190 -0.67 11.34 0.39
C VAL A 190 0.80 11.02 0.20
N ILE A 191 1.10 9.77 -0.15
CA ILE A 191 2.46 9.22 -0.15
C ILE A 191 2.81 8.70 -1.55
N HIS A 192 3.79 9.33 -2.20
CA HIS A 192 4.23 8.92 -3.53
C HIS A 192 5.13 7.68 -3.49
N GLY A 193 5.24 7.01 -4.65
CA GLY A 193 6.09 5.82 -4.84
C GLY A 193 7.47 6.10 -5.40
N PHE A 194 8.10 5.04 -5.93
CA PHE A 194 9.45 5.04 -6.49
C PHE A 194 9.61 6.01 -7.66
N GLY A 195 10.69 6.78 -7.66
CA GLY A 195 11.03 7.74 -8.72
C GLY A 195 10.07 8.94 -8.83
N ALA A 196 9.23 9.16 -7.81
CA ALA A 196 8.27 10.25 -7.78
C ALA A 196 8.64 11.35 -6.76
N SER A 197 7.76 12.30 -6.55
CA SER A 197 7.87 13.39 -5.57
C SER A 197 6.50 14.02 -5.33
N ALA A 198 6.35 14.81 -4.27
CA ALA A 198 5.14 15.58 -4.00
C ALA A 198 4.79 16.61 -5.11
N LYS A 199 5.73 16.91 -6.02
CA LYS A 199 5.51 17.84 -7.15
C LYS A 199 4.96 17.18 -8.41
N LYS A 200 4.71 15.86 -8.43
CA LYS A 200 4.11 15.18 -9.59
C LYS A 200 2.66 15.61 -9.76
N ASN A 201 2.24 15.80 -11.03
CA ASN A 201 0.88 16.28 -11.34
C ASN A 201 -0.21 15.46 -10.68
N TRP A 202 -0.08 14.13 -10.66
CA TRP A 202 -1.08 13.28 -10.02
C TRP A 202 -1.18 13.50 -8.49
N VAL A 203 -0.06 13.84 -7.81
CA VAL A 203 -0.07 14.16 -6.36
C VAL A 203 -0.79 15.48 -6.12
N ILE A 204 -0.48 16.49 -6.96
CA ILE A 204 -1.15 17.80 -6.91
C ILE A 204 -2.65 17.65 -7.19
N ASN A 205 -3.02 16.92 -8.25
CA ASN A 205 -4.42 16.70 -8.59
C ASN A 205 -5.17 15.93 -7.47
N LEU A 206 -4.52 14.95 -6.84
CA LEU A 206 -5.11 14.23 -5.71
C LEU A 206 -5.29 15.14 -4.48
N LYS A 207 -4.30 16.02 -4.20
CA LYS A 207 -4.45 17.08 -3.18
C LYS A 207 -5.68 17.96 -3.45
N GLU A 208 -5.81 18.43 -4.70
CA GLU A 208 -6.96 19.25 -5.10
C GLU A 208 -8.28 18.51 -4.92
N ALA A 209 -8.34 17.23 -5.34
CA ALA A 209 -9.52 16.40 -5.19
C ALA A 209 -9.95 16.26 -3.71
N PHE A 210 -9.00 16.01 -2.82
CA PHE A 210 -9.28 15.96 -1.37
C PHE A 210 -9.81 17.28 -0.82
N LEU A 211 -9.12 18.40 -1.08
CA LEU A 211 -9.48 19.71 -0.54
C LEU A 211 -10.79 20.24 -1.12
N ASN A 212 -11.17 19.83 -2.33
CA ASN A 212 -12.46 20.17 -2.91
C ASN A 212 -13.59 19.35 -2.26
N LEU A 213 -13.35 18.04 -2.07
CA LEU A 213 -14.37 17.12 -1.57
C LEU A 213 -14.64 17.33 -0.07
N ASP A 214 -13.60 17.45 0.75
CA ASP A 214 -13.72 17.49 2.21
C ASP A 214 -12.79 18.55 2.81
N ASP A 215 -13.16 19.06 3.97
CA ASP A 215 -12.32 20.01 4.72
C ASP A 215 -11.38 19.25 5.65
N VAL A 216 -10.20 18.91 5.16
CA VAL A 216 -9.19 18.05 5.82
C VAL A 216 -7.87 18.78 6.04
N ASN A 217 -7.10 18.30 7.00
CA ASN A 217 -5.66 18.54 7.04
C ASN A 217 -4.98 17.55 6.10
N LEU A 218 -4.34 18.03 5.05
CA LEU A 218 -3.73 17.16 4.05
C LEU A 218 -2.21 17.32 4.03
N VAL A 219 -1.49 16.26 4.29
CA VAL A 219 -0.03 16.22 4.30
C VAL A 219 0.50 15.48 3.08
N LEU A 220 1.22 16.16 2.20
CA LEU A 220 1.98 15.52 1.15
C LEU A 220 3.34 15.06 1.70
N VAL A 221 3.62 13.78 1.61
CA VAL A 221 4.89 13.18 2.05
C VAL A 221 5.87 13.18 0.89
N ASP A 222 6.86 14.06 0.93
CA ASP A 222 7.90 14.15 -0.08
C ASP A 222 9.21 13.50 0.38
N TRP A 223 9.44 12.28 -0.06
CA TRP A 223 10.63 11.48 0.23
C TRP A 223 11.45 11.16 -1.03
N ARG A 224 11.46 12.12 -1.99
CA ARG A 224 12.04 11.96 -3.32
C ARG A 224 13.48 11.49 -3.35
N ASN A 225 14.33 11.91 -2.39
CA ASN A 225 15.72 11.45 -2.34
C ASN A 225 15.81 10.00 -1.86
N GLY A 226 14.88 9.57 -0.98
CA GLY A 226 14.78 8.20 -0.50
C GLY A 226 14.20 7.23 -1.53
N SER A 227 13.39 7.74 -2.47
CA SER A 227 12.72 6.95 -3.52
C SER A 227 13.35 7.11 -4.91
N LYS A 228 14.58 7.63 -4.98
CA LYS A 228 15.22 8.02 -6.25
C LYS A 228 15.58 6.82 -7.13
N SER A 229 15.10 6.84 -8.39
CA SER A 229 15.51 5.89 -9.42
C SER A 229 16.99 6.11 -9.80
N PRO A 230 17.76 5.04 -10.10
CA PRO A 230 17.33 3.66 -10.33
C PRO A 230 17.46 2.73 -9.11
N ASP A 231 17.83 3.19 -7.94
CA ASP A 231 18.14 2.35 -6.76
C ASP A 231 16.87 1.88 -6.04
N TYR A 232 16.21 0.85 -6.58
CA TYR A 232 14.99 0.30 -6.01
C TYR A 232 15.20 -0.40 -4.66
N VAL A 233 16.34 -1.07 -4.47
CA VAL A 233 16.67 -1.77 -3.21
C VAL A 233 16.73 -0.79 -2.04
N SER A 234 17.49 0.30 -2.20
CA SER A 234 17.54 1.35 -1.18
C SER A 234 16.19 2.03 -0.98
N ALA A 235 15.42 2.25 -2.06
CA ALA A 235 14.10 2.86 -1.93
C ALA A 235 13.13 1.97 -1.14
N ALA A 236 13.17 0.65 -1.35
CA ALA A 236 12.40 -0.32 -0.58
C ALA A 236 12.78 -0.30 0.92
N ALA A 237 14.08 -0.29 1.22
CA ALA A 237 14.55 -0.19 2.61
C ALA A 237 14.19 1.15 3.27
N ASN A 238 14.32 2.26 2.54
CA ASN A 238 13.99 3.61 3.01
C ASN A 238 12.49 3.77 3.34
N SER A 239 11.60 2.99 2.70
CA SER A 239 10.16 3.06 2.97
C SER A 239 9.81 2.77 4.43
N ALA A 240 10.56 1.87 5.08
CA ALA A 240 10.39 1.56 6.51
C ALA A 240 10.74 2.76 7.41
N LEU A 241 11.83 3.48 7.09
CA LEU A 241 12.23 4.66 7.84
C LEU A 241 11.22 5.80 7.66
N VAL A 242 10.80 6.07 6.42
CA VAL A 242 9.80 7.12 6.14
C VAL A 242 8.48 6.81 6.84
N GLY A 243 8.02 5.56 6.83
CA GLY A 243 6.82 5.14 7.56
C GLY A 243 6.94 5.39 9.07
N ARG A 244 8.12 5.13 9.65
CA ARG A 244 8.36 5.42 11.06
C ARG A 244 8.38 6.92 11.37
N GLN A 245 8.98 7.75 10.50
CA GLN A 245 8.94 9.21 10.64
C GLN A 245 7.50 9.74 10.60
N MET A 246 6.67 9.22 9.70
CA MET A 246 5.23 9.55 9.65
C MET A 246 4.51 9.18 10.94
N SER A 247 4.79 7.99 11.47
CA SER A 247 4.19 7.54 12.73
C SER A 247 4.58 8.45 13.90
N LEU A 248 5.84 8.89 13.97
CA LEU A 248 6.29 9.83 14.99
C LEU A 248 5.56 11.19 14.87
N LEU A 249 5.42 11.71 13.64
CA LEU A 249 4.66 12.94 13.39
C LEU A 249 3.20 12.81 13.86
N ILE A 250 2.54 11.70 13.55
CA ILE A 250 1.15 11.45 13.95
C ILE A 250 1.05 11.39 15.48
N GLN A 251 2.00 10.70 16.14
CA GLN A 251 2.02 10.61 17.61
C GLN A 251 2.17 11.99 18.25
N GLU A 252 3.07 12.83 17.71
CA GLU A 252 3.28 14.18 18.23
C GLU A 252 2.06 15.08 18.02
N LEU A 253 1.39 15.01 16.85
CA LEU A 253 0.17 15.75 16.59
C LEU A 253 -0.95 15.35 17.55
N ILE A 254 -1.16 14.05 17.79
CA ILE A 254 -2.15 13.58 18.76
C ILE A 254 -1.78 13.98 20.18
N ARG A 255 -0.49 13.91 20.55
CA ARG A 255 0.00 14.31 21.87
C ARG A 255 -0.19 15.81 22.13
N SER A 256 -0.08 16.62 21.09
CA SER A 256 -0.29 18.08 21.18
C SER A 256 -1.77 18.46 21.26
N HIS A 257 -2.67 17.60 20.79
CA HIS A 257 -4.12 17.86 20.72
C HIS A 257 -4.94 16.68 21.29
N PRO A 258 -4.72 16.27 22.56
CA PRO A 258 -5.25 15.02 23.10
C PRO A 258 -6.78 14.97 23.20
N ASP A 259 -7.43 16.12 23.36
CA ASP A 259 -8.88 16.24 23.56
C ASP A 259 -9.67 16.26 22.24
N THR A 260 -9.00 16.57 21.11
CA THR A 260 -9.66 16.84 19.84
C THR A 260 -9.19 15.93 18.72
N MET A 261 -7.98 15.39 18.80
CA MET A 261 -7.39 14.53 17.78
C MET A 261 -7.13 13.10 18.30
N ASN A 262 -7.50 12.13 17.50
CA ASN A 262 -7.24 10.71 17.81
C ASN A 262 -6.84 9.91 16.55
N ALA A 263 -6.36 8.69 16.76
CA ALA A 263 -5.85 7.84 15.70
C ALA A 263 -6.89 7.49 14.62
N THR A 264 -8.18 7.46 14.94
CA THR A 264 -9.24 7.11 13.97
C THR A 264 -9.47 8.18 12.91
N GLN A 265 -9.03 9.44 13.16
CA GLN A 265 -9.08 10.54 12.20
C GLN A 265 -7.94 10.49 11.17
N VAL A 266 -6.95 9.61 11.36
CA VAL A 266 -5.79 9.49 10.48
C VAL A 266 -6.10 8.59 9.30
N TYR A 267 -5.88 9.12 8.09
CA TYR A 267 -6.07 8.42 6.82
C TYR A 267 -4.83 8.50 5.94
N LEU A 268 -4.26 7.36 5.56
CA LEU A 268 -3.06 7.27 4.71
C LEU A 268 -3.45 6.77 3.32
N VAL A 269 -3.05 7.49 2.27
CA VAL A 269 -3.23 7.11 0.87
C VAL A 269 -1.87 6.96 0.22
N GLY A 270 -1.46 5.73 -0.04
CA GLY A 270 -0.15 5.40 -0.59
C GLY A 270 -0.23 4.80 -1.98
N PHE A 271 0.58 5.30 -2.91
CA PHE A 271 0.73 4.75 -4.25
C PHE A 271 2.03 3.96 -4.39
N SER A 272 1.95 2.71 -4.91
CA SER A 272 3.14 1.88 -5.18
C SER A 272 3.97 1.65 -3.90
N LEU A 273 5.27 2.04 -3.84
CA LEU A 273 6.07 2.04 -2.62
C LEU A 273 5.47 2.91 -1.52
N GLY A 274 4.71 3.95 -1.85
CA GLY A 274 3.99 4.76 -0.86
C GLY A 274 2.95 3.97 -0.06
N ALA A 275 2.36 2.92 -0.64
CA ALA A 275 1.47 2.02 0.09
C ALA A 275 2.24 1.18 1.13
N GLN A 276 3.48 0.79 0.82
CA GLN A 276 4.35 0.12 1.79
C GLN A 276 4.77 1.06 2.93
N VAL A 277 5.09 2.33 2.60
CA VAL A 277 5.34 3.37 3.62
C VAL A 277 4.14 3.51 4.56
N ALA A 278 2.91 3.53 4.03
CA ALA A 278 1.69 3.60 4.83
C ALA A 278 1.55 2.38 5.77
N GLY A 279 1.82 1.17 5.28
CA GLY A 279 1.82 -0.05 6.10
C GLY A 279 2.85 0.02 7.23
N PHE A 280 4.09 0.42 6.95
CA PHE A 280 5.11 0.62 7.99
C PHE A 280 4.71 1.69 9.01
N CYS A 281 4.08 2.78 8.56
CA CYS A 281 3.57 3.82 9.45
C CYS A 281 2.52 3.26 10.41
N GLY A 282 1.49 2.59 9.90
CA GLY A 282 0.40 2.03 10.71
C GLY A 282 0.90 1.00 11.72
N ARG A 283 1.78 0.09 11.28
CA ARG A 283 2.40 -0.94 12.13
C ARG A 283 3.26 -0.34 13.23
N HIS A 284 4.11 0.65 12.89
CA HIS A 284 4.93 1.33 13.90
C HIS A 284 4.06 2.10 14.88
N PHE A 285 3.03 2.77 14.41
CA PHE A 285 2.09 3.51 15.25
C PHE A 285 1.39 2.58 16.26
N PHE A 286 0.86 1.44 15.77
CA PHE A 286 0.22 0.44 16.62
C PHE A 286 1.20 -0.14 17.66
N ASN A 287 2.42 -0.47 17.26
CA ASN A 287 3.42 -1.00 18.19
C ASN A 287 3.83 0.01 19.28
N ALA A 288 3.80 1.31 18.96
CA ALA A 288 4.16 2.36 19.93
C ALA A 288 3.00 2.76 20.86
N THR A 289 1.75 2.71 20.38
CA THR A 289 0.61 3.29 21.09
C THR A 289 -0.44 2.26 21.52
N GLY A 290 -0.41 1.04 20.99
CA GLY A 290 -1.46 0.03 21.16
C GLY A 290 -2.76 0.32 20.40
N THR A 291 -2.82 1.41 19.62
CA THR A 291 -4.02 1.86 18.89
C THR A 291 -3.78 1.83 17.39
N LYS A 292 -4.77 1.41 16.61
CA LYS A 292 -4.69 1.46 15.15
C LYS A 292 -5.09 2.83 14.62
N ILE A 293 -4.40 3.30 13.56
CA ILE A 293 -4.87 4.43 12.75
C ILE A 293 -6.18 4.09 12.03
N GLY A 294 -6.94 5.11 11.61
CA GLY A 294 -8.27 4.92 11.04
C GLY A 294 -8.25 4.13 9.73
N ARG A 295 -7.54 4.62 8.69
CA ARG A 295 -7.62 4.01 7.35
C ARG A 295 -6.29 4.06 6.59
N ILE A 296 -6.06 3.01 5.79
CA ILE A 296 -5.06 2.99 4.72
C ILE A 296 -5.75 2.64 3.40
N THR A 297 -5.57 3.45 2.36
CA THR A 297 -5.86 3.07 0.97
C THR A 297 -4.56 2.83 0.22
N ALA A 298 -4.39 1.61 -0.27
CA ALA A 298 -3.24 1.15 -1.01
C ALA A 298 -3.53 1.16 -2.52
N LEU A 299 -2.98 2.15 -3.23
CA LEU A 299 -3.14 2.30 -4.67
C LEU A 299 -2.03 1.52 -5.38
N ASP A 300 -2.36 0.34 -5.88
CA ASP A 300 -1.47 -0.60 -6.56
C ASP A 300 -0.14 -0.80 -5.83
N ALA A 301 -0.23 -1.30 -4.59
CA ALA A 301 0.90 -1.45 -3.67
C ALA A 301 2.05 -2.23 -4.32
N ALA A 302 3.29 -1.74 -4.19
CA ALA A 302 4.45 -2.36 -4.79
C ALA A 302 4.66 -3.81 -4.35
N GLY A 303 4.71 -4.75 -5.31
CA GLY A 303 4.95 -6.17 -5.09
C GLY A 303 6.43 -6.56 -4.98
N PRO A 304 7.31 -6.08 -5.90
CA PRO A 304 8.73 -6.45 -5.86
C PRO A 304 9.37 -6.13 -4.52
N LEU A 305 10.07 -7.11 -3.91
CA LEU A 305 10.68 -7.10 -2.58
C LEU A 305 9.70 -7.10 -1.39
N PHE A 306 8.39 -7.06 -1.61
CA PHE A 306 7.38 -7.04 -0.53
C PHE A 306 6.45 -8.24 -0.57
N GLU A 307 5.99 -8.66 -1.74
CA GLU A 307 5.07 -9.78 -1.85
C GLU A 307 5.69 -11.07 -1.33
N SER A 308 4.92 -11.79 -0.52
CA SER A 308 5.34 -13.00 0.19
C SER A 308 6.25 -12.76 1.40
N TYR A 309 6.43 -11.54 1.86
CA TYR A 309 7.11 -11.20 3.10
C TYR A 309 6.15 -10.63 4.14
N ASP A 310 6.42 -10.89 5.41
CA ASP A 310 5.56 -10.50 6.55
C ASP A 310 5.45 -9.00 6.76
N PHE A 311 6.30 -8.20 6.10
CA PHE A 311 6.34 -6.76 6.28
C PHE A 311 5.62 -5.96 5.17
N GLN A 312 5.00 -6.63 4.17
CA GLN A 312 4.12 -5.94 3.23
C GLN A 312 2.95 -5.28 3.97
N VAL A 313 2.37 -4.24 3.37
CA VAL A 313 1.14 -3.63 3.89
C VAL A 313 0.04 -4.67 4.01
N CYS A 314 -0.70 -4.66 5.13
CA CYS A 314 -1.74 -5.64 5.42
C CYS A 314 -2.90 -5.05 6.22
N LYS A 315 -3.99 -5.81 6.37
CA LYS A 315 -5.20 -5.37 7.09
C LYS A 315 -4.98 -5.04 8.56
N GLU A 316 -3.92 -5.56 9.18
CA GLU A 316 -3.56 -5.28 10.56
C GLU A 316 -2.95 -3.89 10.76
N ASP A 317 -2.50 -3.22 9.71
CA ASP A 317 -1.80 -1.93 9.79
C ASP A 317 -2.73 -0.74 10.04
N ALA A 318 -4.06 -0.91 9.89
CA ALA A 318 -5.07 0.11 10.23
C ALA A 318 -6.40 -0.54 10.64
N SER A 319 -7.34 0.27 11.14
CA SER A 319 -8.71 -0.19 11.44
C SER A 319 -9.45 -0.59 10.16
N TYR A 320 -9.16 0.10 9.05
CA TYR A 320 -9.65 -0.25 7.72
C TYR A 320 -8.54 -0.12 6.69
N VAL A 321 -8.33 -1.14 5.87
CA VAL A 321 -7.37 -1.16 4.77
C VAL A 321 -8.08 -1.59 3.50
N ASP A 322 -8.08 -0.72 2.49
CA ASP A 322 -8.59 -1.01 1.16
C ASP A 322 -7.50 -0.90 0.09
N ALA A 323 -7.57 -1.72 -0.92
CA ALA A 323 -6.57 -1.80 -1.97
C ALA A 323 -7.20 -1.77 -3.36
N ILE A 324 -6.56 -1.08 -4.30
CA ILE A 324 -6.91 -1.09 -5.73
C ILE A 324 -5.73 -1.70 -6.48
N HIS A 325 -5.92 -2.90 -7.03
CA HIS A 325 -4.90 -3.66 -7.76
C HIS A 325 -5.07 -3.42 -9.26
N THR A 326 -4.08 -2.81 -9.91
CA THR A 326 -4.14 -2.51 -11.35
C THR A 326 -3.02 -3.12 -12.18
N THR A 327 -1.93 -3.57 -11.53
CA THR A 327 -0.82 -4.29 -12.14
C THR A 327 -0.38 -5.50 -11.32
N ALA A 328 -1.37 -6.24 -10.78
CA ALA A 328 -1.15 -7.42 -9.93
C ALA A 328 -0.34 -8.50 -10.65
N GLY A 329 0.78 -8.93 -10.05
CA GLY A 329 1.59 -10.04 -10.55
C GLY A 329 3.09 -9.81 -10.44
N SER A 330 3.86 -10.86 -10.78
CA SER A 330 5.30 -10.93 -10.53
C SER A 330 6.19 -10.61 -11.74
N ASN A 331 5.61 -10.43 -12.95
CA ASN A 331 6.41 -10.16 -14.15
C ASN A 331 6.68 -8.64 -14.30
N VAL A 332 7.68 -8.15 -13.59
CA VAL A 332 8.09 -6.74 -13.57
C VAL A 332 8.39 -6.20 -14.98
N LEU A 333 9.03 -6.99 -15.84
CA LEU A 333 9.39 -6.55 -17.21
C LEU A 333 8.16 -6.39 -18.11
N ALA A 334 7.06 -7.07 -17.79
CA ALA A 334 5.76 -6.87 -18.42
C ALA A 334 4.94 -5.75 -17.77
N GLY A 335 5.50 -5.00 -16.82
CA GLY A 335 4.83 -3.91 -16.13
C GLY A 335 3.93 -4.35 -14.98
N LEU A 336 3.98 -5.62 -14.53
CA LEU A 336 3.28 -6.10 -13.35
C LEU A 336 4.10 -5.74 -12.11
N LEU A 337 3.66 -4.69 -11.41
CA LEU A 337 4.40 -4.07 -10.31
C LEU A 337 3.67 -4.20 -8.97
N GLY A 338 2.38 -4.51 -9.00
CA GLY A 338 1.51 -4.59 -7.83
C GLY A 338 1.50 -5.96 -7.18
N ILE A 339 1.22 -6.01 -5.88
CA ILE A 339 0.92 -7.24 -5.13
C ILE A 339 -0.28 -7.93 -5.79
N GLU A 340 -0.20 -9.24 -5.99
CA GLU A 340 -1.29 -10.04 -6.58
C GLU A 340 -2.26 -10.57 -5.51
N SER A 341 -1.73 -11.00 -4.37
CA SER A 341 -2.54 -11.57 -3.29
C SER A 341 -3.35 -10.49 -2.55
N PRO A 342 -4.59 -10.81 -2.09
CA PRO A 342 -5.36 -9.90 -1.26
C PRO A 342 -4.68 -9.71 0.10
N PHE A 343 -4.56 -8.47 0.55
CA PHE A 343 -3.91 -8.11 1.82
C PHE A 343 -4.73 -7.13 2.68
N GLY A 344 -5.70 -6.44 2.07
CA GLY A 344 -6.59 -5.50 2.75
C GLY A 344 -7.86 -6.15 3.30
N HIS A 345 -8.67 -5.40 4.02
CA HIS A 345 -10.03 -5.78 4.38
C HIS A 345 -10.91 -5.91 3.14
N VAL A 346 -10.67 -5.06 2.13
CA VAL A 346 -11.23 -5.16 0.79
C VAL A 346 -10.14 -4.93 -0.25
N ASN A 347 -10.18 -5.72 -1.33
CA ASN A 347 -9.20 -5.69 -2.41
C ASN A 347 -9.95 -5.62 -3.73
N PHE A 348 -9.86 -4.51 -4.42
CA PHE A 348 -10.52 -4.28 -5.69
C PHE A 348 -9.61 -4.65 -6.86
N TYR A 349 -10.13 -5.45 -7.78
CA TYR A 349 -9.43 -5.92 -8.98
C TYR A 349 -10.17 -5.41 -10.24
N PRO A 350 -10.05 -4.11 -10.58
CA PRO A 350 -10.64 -3.59 -11.81
C PRO A 350 -10.04 -4.32 -13.02
N ASN A 351 -10.91 -4.82 -13.91
CA ASN A 351 -10.55 -5.56 -15.12
C ASN A 351 -9.64 -6.77 -14.86
N GLY A 352 -9.81 -7.43 -13.70
CA GLY A 352 -8.98 -8.55 -13.26
C GLY A 352 -7.65 -8.15 -12.62
N GLY A 353 -7.41 -6.84 -12.38
CA GLY A 353 -6.26 -6.33 -11.60
C GLY A 353 -4.91 -6.33 -12.30
N LYS A 354 -4.79 -6.77 -13.56
CA LYS A 354 -3.49 -6.91 -14.26
C LYS A 354 -3.28 -5.92 -15.40
N SER A 355 -4.30 -5.71 -16.21
CA SER A 355 -4.28 -4.80 -17.36
C SER A 355 -5.50 -3.92 -17.35
N GLN A 356 -5.32 -2.65 -17.69
CA GLN A 356 -6.38 -1.68 -17.66
C GLN A 356 -6.72 -1.20 -19.06
N PRO A 357 -8.00 -1.08 -19.44
CA PRO A 357 -8.40 -0.62 -20.77
C PRO A 357 -7.92 0.81 -21.02
N GLY A 358 -7.70 1.15 -22.28
CA GLY A 358 -7.20 2.46 -22.71
C GLY A 358 -5.72 2.72 -22.42
N CYS A 359 -4.99 1.76 -21.86
CA CYS A 359 -3.54 1.85 -21.68
C CYS A 359 -2.81 1.24 -22.88
N TRP A 360 -1.93 2.03 -23.49
CA TRP A 360 -1.10 1.60 -24.62
C TRP A 360 0.12 0.83 -24.12
N PHE A 361 0.55 -0.16 -24.91
CA PHE A 361 1.68 -1.01 -24.53
C PHE A 361 3.03 -0.25 -24.44
N PHE A 362 3.11 0.96 -24.97
CA PHE A 362 4.30 1.83 -24.82
C PHE A 362 4.31 2.61 -23.51
N ASP A 363 3.15 2.87 -22.87
CA ASP A 363 3.11 3.49 -21.55
C ASP A 363 3.24 2.42 -20.48
N LEU A 364 4.47 2.12 -20.12
CA LEU A 364 4.84 1.05 -19.18
C LEU A 364 4.25 1.23 -17.78
N PHE A 365 3.79 2.44 -17.45
CA PHE A 365 3.24 2.75 -16.14
C PHE A 365 1.76 3.17 -16.18
N CYS A 366 1.13 3.18 -17.34
CA CYS A 366 -0.29 3.53 -17.47
C CYS A 366 -1.15 2.64 -16.57
N HIS A 367 -1.02 1.33 -16.71
CA HIS A 367 -1.77 0.38 -15.90
C HIS A 367 -1.55 0.62 -14.40
N HIS A 368 -0.31 0.88 -13.99
CA HIS A 368 0.06 1.15 -12.59
C HIS A 368 -0.61 2.45 -12.08
N ARG A 369 -0.58 3.53 -12.88
CA ARG A 369 -1.19 4.82 -12.52
C ARG A 369 -2.72 4.80 -12.54
N ARG A 370 -3.36 3.80 -13.18
CA ARG A 370 -4.83 3.68 -13.20
C ARG A 370 -5.44 3.61 -11.81
N SER A 371 -4.76 3.00 -10.84
CA SER A 371 -5.23 2.96 -9.46
C SER A 371 -5.47 4.34 -8.88
N VAL A 372 -4.56 5.28 -9.17
CA VAL A 372 -4.69 6.69 -8.75
C VAL A 372 -5.83 7.38 -9.49
N GLN A 373 -5.97 7.15 -10.80
CA GLN A 373 -7.02 7.77 -11.62
C GLN A 373 -8.41 7.30 -11.18
N TYR A 374 -8.61 6.00 -10.94
CA TYR A 374 -9.87 5.46 -10.43
C TYR A 374 -10.19 6.03 -9.05
N PHE A 375 -9.19 6.11 -8.17
CA PHE A 375 -9.39 6.68 -6.85
C PHE A 375 -9.79 8.15 -6.91
N MET A 376 -9.13 8.97 -7.73
CA MET A 376 -9.51 10.37 -7.93
C MET A 376 -10.91 10.52 -8.52
N GLU A 377 -11.27 9.70 -9.52
CA GLU A 377 -12.61 9.76 -10.11
C GLU A 377 -13.70 9.41 -9.09
N SER A 378 -13.43 8.48 -8.16
CA SER A 378 -14.38 8.13 -7.11
C SER A 378 -14.68 9.27 -6.12
N MET A 379 -13.87 10.34 -6.12
CA MET A 379 -14.00 11.51 -5.25
C MET A 379 -14.89 12.63 -5.84
N HIS A 380 -15.44 12.45 -7.04
CA HIS A 380 -16.32 13.47 -7.64
C HIS A 380 -17.62 13.63 -6.85
N GLU A 381 -17.97 14.87 -6.53
CA GLU A 381 -19.17 15.22 -5.75
C GLU A 381 -20.47 14.72 -6.40
N ASN A 382 -20.55 14.77 -7.71
CA ASN A 382 -21.76 14.42 -8.46
C ASN A 382 -21.99 12.93 -8.64
N ARG A 383 -21.25 12.04 -8.05
CA ARG A 383 -21.42 10.56 -7.99
C ARG A 383 -22.42 9.95 -9.02
N HIS A 384 -22.47 10.49 -10.25
CA HIS A 384 -23.37 10.02 -11.30
C HIS A 384 -23.07 8.60 -11.74
N CYS A 385 -21.84 8.14 -11.48
CA CYS A 385 -21.38 6.81 -11.75
C CYS A 385 -20.53 6.31 -10.59
N LEU A 386 -20.76 5.06 -10.17
CA LEU A 386 -20.07 4.43 -9.04
C LEU A 386 -19.26 3.24 -9.55
N PHE A 387 -18.11 3.02 -8.96
CA PHE A 387 -17.27 1.83 -9.19
C PHE A 387 -17.82 0.62 -8.40
N LYS A 388 -19.03 0.16 -8.75
CA LYS A 388 -19.65 -1.00 -8.11
C LYS A 388 -18.88 -2.28 -8.43
N SER A 389 -18.63 -3.10 -7.41
CA SER A 389 -17.88 -4.35 -7.52
C SER A 389 -18.65 -5.52 -6.93
N ASN A 390 -18.34 -6.72 -7.42
CA ASN A 390 -18.92 -7.96 -6.95
C ASN A 390 -17.85 -8.86 -6.32
N PRO A 391 -18.17 -9.60 -5.24
CA PRO A 391 -17.27 -10.62 -4.73
C PRO A 391 -17.05 -11.72 -5.76
N CYS A 392 -15.82 -12.21 -5.86
CA CYS A 392 -15.46 -13.32 -6.72
C CYS A 392 -14.28 -14.09 -6.14
N ASP A 393 -14.29 -15.41 -6.33
CA ASP A 393 -13.28 -16.31 -5.75
C ASP A 393 -11.95 -16.23 -6.50
N SER A 394 -11.97 -15.86 -7.78
CA SER A 394 -10.76 -15.79 -8.61
C SER A 394 -10.93 -14.86 -9.81
N ILE A 395 -9.80 -14.46 -10.39
CA ILE A 395 -9.75 -13.71 -11.65
C ILE A 395 -10.41 -14.54 -12.79
N ASP A 396 -10.15 -15.83 -12.85
CA ASP A 396 -10.73 -16.71 -13.88
C ASP A 396 -12.25 -16.76 -13.77
N SER A 397 -12.80 -16.90 -12.56
CA SER A 397 -14.24 -16.85 -12.32
C SER A 397 -14.84 -15.49 -12.74
N PHE A 398 -14.12 -14.39 -12.51
CA PHE A 398 -14.53 -13.06 -12.94
C PHE A 398 -14.55 -12.93 -14.47
N LEU A 399 -13.49 -13.39 -15.16
CA LEU A 399 -13.39 -13.34 -16.62
C LEU A 399 -14.45 -14.23 -17.30
N ASP A 400 -14.80 -15.34 -16.66
CA ASP A 400 -15.84 -16.27 -17.10
C ASP A 400 -17.28 -15.82 -16.73
N SER A 401 -17.42 -14.65 -16.10
CA SER A 401 -18.70 -14.11 -15.59
C SER A 401 -19.41 -15.04 -14.58
N LYS A 402 -18.61 -15.78 -13.77
CA LYS A 402 -19.09 -16.73 -12.77
C LYS A 402 -19.06 -16.18 -11.34
N CYS A 403 -18.84 -14.87 -11.16
CA CYS A 403 -18.86 -14.25 -9.85
C CYS A 403 -20.24 -14.30 -9.21
N ASN A 404 -20.29 -14.40 -7.88
CA ASN A 404 -21.53 -14.32 -7.13
C ASN A 404 -22.09 -12.90 -7.15
N SER A 405 -23.17 -12.71 -7.91
CA SER A 405 -23.85 -11.41 -8.01
C SER A 405 -24.76 -11.09 -6.82
N THR A 406 -24.98 -12.04 -5.90
CA THR A 406 -25.87 -11.88 -4.72
C THR A 406 -25.11 -11.61 -3.41
N GLY A 407 -23.77 -11.63 -3.45
CA GLY A 407 -22.94 -11.33 -2.28
C GLY A 407 -22.87 -9.84 -1.97
N PRO A 408 -22.25 -9.45 -0.86
CA PRO A 408 -22.09 -8.05 -0.47
C PRO A 408 -21.23 -7.30 -1.51
N HIS A 409 -21.84 -6.27 -2.10
CA HIS A 409 -21.18 -5.45 -3.11
C HIS A 409 -20.21 -4.46 -2.46
N GLY A 410 -19.10 -4.20 -3.14
CA GLY A 410 -18.16 -3.13 -2.80
C GLY A 410 -18.35 -1.90 -3.66
N GLU A 411 -17.79 -0.80 -3.21
CA GLU A 411 -17.62 0.43 -3.99
C GLU A 411 -16.12 0.78 -4.00
N MET A 412 -15.46 0.64 -5.14
CA MET A 412 -14.02 0.93 -5.24
C MET A 412 -13.78 2.44 -5.17
N GLY A 413 -12.84 2.85 -4.30
CA GLY A 413 -12.38 4.23 -4.21
C GLY A 413 -12.57 4.87 -2.84
N TYR A 414 -12.74 6.18 -2.82
CA TYR A 414 -12.78 6.97 -1.59
C TYR A 414 -13.87 6.51 -0.59
N PHE A 415 -15.04 6.12 -1.10
CA PHE A 415 -16.19 5.73 -0.28
C PHE A 415 -16.28 4.23 0.00
N SER A 416 -15.18 3.48 -0.17
CA SER A 416 -15.18 2.01 -0.04
C SER A 416 -15.52 1.53 1.39
N ASP A 417 -15.30 2.34 2.40
CA ASP A 417 -15.64 2.06 3.80
C ASP A 417 -17.15 2.10 4.07
N ASN A 418 -17.93 2.80 3.25
CA ASN A 418 -19.39 2.87 3.33
C ASN A 418 -20.10 1.64 2.70
N ALA A 419 -19.39 0.84 1.92
CA ALA A 419 -19.92 -0.35 1.27
C ALA A 419 -19.71 -1.61 2.11
N GLU A 420 -20.56 -2.61 1.94
CA GLU A 420 -20.49 -3.88 2.70
C GLU A 420 -19.45 -4.86 2.15
N GLY A 421 -19.04 -4.71 0.89
CA GLY A 421 -18.10 -5.61 0.22
C GLY A 421 -16.77 -5.73 0.95
N ARG A 422 -16.31 -6.96 1.15
CA ARG A 422 -15.02 -7.29 1.78
C ARG A 422 -14.33 -8.38 0.97
N GLY A 423 -13.05 -8.64 1.28
CA GLY A 423 -12.25 -9.63 0.57
C GLY A 423 -11.93 -9.19 -0.86
N ALA A 424 -11.92 -10.14 -1.80
CA ALA A 424 -11.66 -9.86 -3.22
C ALA A 424 -12.93 -9.38 -3.92
N GLN A 425 -12.88 -8.21 -4.53
CA GLN A 425 -13.96 -7.53 -5.20
C GLN A 425 -13.55 -7.20 -6.65
N PHE A 426 -14.37 -7.56 -7.62
CA PHE A 426 -14.05 -7.41 -9.03
C PHE A 426 -15.06 -6.50 -9.74
N LEU A 427 -14.58 -5.73 -10.72
CA LEU A 427 -15.41 -4.83 -11.51
C LEU A 427 -14.79 -4.57 -12.88
N TRP A 428 -15.64 -4.15 -13.82
CA TRP A 428 -15.20 -3.65 -15.12
C TRP A 428 -15.16 -2.13 -15.13
N THR A 429 -14.19 -1.55 -15.82
CA THR A 429 -14.08 -0.10 -16.04
C THR A 429 -14.01 0.24 -17.53
N ASN A 430 -14.23 1.50 -17.86
CA ASN A 430 -13.99 2.05 -19.20
C ASN A 430 -12.50 2.33 -19.43
N GLY A 431 -12.11 2.49 -20.70
CA GLY A 431 -10.75 2.85 -21.10
C GLY A 431 -10.42 4.34 -20.90
N ASN A 432 -11.45 5.19 -20.93
CA ASN A 432 -11.35 6.64 -20.82
C ASN A 432 -12.26 7.16 -19.71
N ASN A 433 -12.01 8.38 -19.24
CA ASN A 433 -12.85 9.07 -18.27
C ASN A 433 -14.23 9.41 -18.91
N PRO A 434 -15.35 9.14 -18.23
CA PRO A 434 -15.42 8.49 -16.92
C PRO A 434 -15.08 7.00 -16.98
N PHE A 435 -14.17 6.58 -16.10
CA PHE A 435 -13.74 5.17 -16.02
C PHE A 435 -14.80 4.26 -15.41
N CYS A 436 -15.66 4.77 -14.54
CA CYS A 436 -16.77 3.99 -13.99
C CYS A 436 -17.74 3.57 -15.10
N LYS A 437 -18.33 2.38 -14.99
CA LYS A 437 -19.41 1.92 -15.86
C LYS A 437 -20.74 2.22 -15.19
N ALA A 438 -21.66 2.87 -15.95
CA ALA A 438 -23.03 3.13 -15.53
C ALA A 438 -23.85 1.82 -15.41
#